data_17931f00c82e71307a7c1827474fa234
#
_entry.id   17931f00c82e71307a7c1827474fa234
#
_cell.length_a   1.000
_cell.length_b   1.000
_cell.length_c   1.000
_cell.angle_alpha   90.00
_cell.angle_beta   90.00
_cell.angle_gamma   90.00
#
_symmetry.space_group_name_H-M   'P 1'
#
loop_
_entity.id
_entity.type
_entity.pdbx_description
1 polymer ?
#
loop_
_entity_poly.entity_id
_entity_poly.type
_entity_poly.pdbx_seq_one_letter_code
_entity_poly.pdbx_strand_id
1 'polypeptide(L)'
;MKFVAGLVLGLILVPAALYFYLIGGSAPVATTDPDIPFESYLARKAQHVRIDRDMPKTAPIQPTEANYLAGAELYKQHCAVCHGLPDSKKTAIATGMYPRPPQLFMGKGVTDDEPGESYWKIFNGFRLTGMPGFSKSLNETQMWQMALLLANADKLPASVKAALVAPPTATASAASPAASAPAAPATAAQPPR
;
A
#
# COMPACT_ATOMS: atom_id res chain seq x y z
N MET A 1 2.52 -27.71 42.25
CA MET A 1 1.60 -28.46 41.35
C MET A 1 0.45 -27.60 40.85
N LYS A 2 -0.29 -26.86 41.70
CA LYS A 2 -1.46 -26.03 41.25
C LYS A 2 -1.08 -24.93 40.25
N PHE A 3 0.10 -24.27 40.41
CA PHE A 3 0.58 -23.25 39.48
C PHE A 3 0.86 -23.82 38.06
N VAL A 4 1.53 -24.98 38.00
CA VAL A 4 1.86 -25.63 36.73
C VAL A 4 0.58 -26.10 36.04
N ALA A 5 -0.40 -26.65 36.77
CA ALA A 5 -1.68 -27.04 36.22
C ALA A 5 -2.46 -25.85 35.68
N GLY A 6 -2.46 -24.70 36.38
CA GLY A 6 -3.09 -23.47 35.92
C GLY A 6 -2.41 -22.91 34.66
N LEU A 7 -1.09 -22.94 34.57
CA LEU A 7 -0.32 -22.51 33.41
C LEU A 7 -0.65 -23.36 32.16
N VAL A 8 -0.65 -24.70 32.34
CA VAL A 8 -0.98 -25.64 31.24
C VAL A 8 -2.43 -25.43 30.77
N LEU A 9 -3.36 -25.28 31.71
CA LEU A 9 -4.76 -25.02 31.38
C LEU A 9 -4.93 -23.71 30.61
N GLY A 10 -4.25 -22.63 31.02
CA GLY A 10 -4.27 -21.34 30.33
C GLY A 10 -3.70 -21.42 28.91
N LEU A 11 -2.60 -22.15 28.73
CA LEU A 11 -1.99 -22.39 27.41
C LEU A 11 -2.90 -23.14 26.44
N ILE A 12 -3.85 -23.92 26.95
CA ILE A 12 -4.82 -24.64 26.12
C ILE A 12 -6.10 -23.82 25.93
N LEU A 13 -6.65 -23.26 27.00
CA LEU A 13 -7.95 -22.59 26.95
C LEU A 13 -7.90 -21.27 26.16
N VAL A 14 -6.81 -20.50 26.26
CA VAL A 14 -6.73 -19.21 25.55
C VAL A 14 -6.71 -19.41 24.04
N PRO A 15 -5.84 -20.26 23.45
CA PRO A 15 -5.90 -20.55 22.01
C PRO A 15 -7.21 -21.19 21.58
N ALA A 16 -7.78 -22.08 22.39
CA ALA A 16 -9.08 -22.70 22.09
C ALA A 16 -10.21 -21.66 22.06
N ALA A 17 -10.25 -20.75 23.03
CA ALA A 17 -11.24 -19.68 23.07
C ALA A 17 -11.09 -18.74 21.86
N LEU A 18 -9.84 -18.37 21.49
CA LEU A 18 -9.58 -17.58 20.28
C LEU A 18 -10.01 -18.30 19.01
N TYR A 19 -9.70 -19.59 18.90
CA TYR A 19 -10.11 -20.40 17.76
C TYR A 19 -11.64 -20.43 17.62
N PHE A 20 -12.37 -20.74 18.71
CA PHE A 20 -13.83 -20.76 18.68
C PHE A 20 -14.45 -19.37 18.47
N TYR A 21 -13.84 -18.30 18.95
CA TYR A 21 -14.24 -16.94 18.63
C TYR A 21 -14.16 -16.66 17.13
N LEU A 22 -13.06 -17.06 16.49
CA LEU A 22 -12.85 -16.82 15.05
C LEU A 22 -13.78 -17.64 14.17
N ILE A 23 -13.98 -18.93 14.49
CA ILE A 23 -14.84 -19.81 13.67
C ILE A 23 -16.33 -19.73 14.04
N GLY A 24 -16.64 -19.21 15.22
CA GLY A 24 -18.02 -19.11 15.73
C GLY A 24 -18.85 -17.97 15.12
N GLY A 25 -18.27 -17.20 14.17
CA GLY A 25 -18.97 -16.11 13.50
C GLY A 25 -19.11 -14.82 14.31
N SER A 26 -18.41 -14.72 15.45
CA SER A 26 -18.42 -13.51 16.31
C SER A 26 -17.33 -12.51 15.97
N ALA A 27 -16.33 -12.92 15.17
CA ALA A 27 -15.26 -12.03 14.74
C ALA A 27 -15.79 -11.04 13.68
N PRO A 28 -15.43 -9.74 13.77
CA PRO A 28 -15.81 -8.76 12.77
C PRO A 28 -15.10 -9.06 11.44
N VAL A 29 -15.88 -9.22 10.38
CA VAL A 29 -15.37 -9.51 9.03
C VAL A 29 -15.97 -8.58 7.97
N ALA A 30 -17.07 -7.90 8.28
CA ALA A 30 -17.68 -6.92 7.41
C ALA A 30 -17.02 -5.54 7.61
N THR A 31 -16.93 -4.75 6.54
CA THR A 31 -16.38 -3.37 6.62
C THR A 31 -17.22 -2.43 7.49
N THR A 32 -18.43 -2.85 7.86
CA THR A 32 -19.37 -2.14 8.73
C THR A 32 -19.30 -2.58 10.18
N ASP A 33 -18.58 -3.65 10.48
CA ASP A 33 -18.43 -4.13 11.85
C ASP A 33 -17.56 -3.16 12.68
N PRO A 34 -17.77 -3.10 14.01
CA PRO A 34 -16.95 -2.27 14.87
C PRO A 34 -15.52 -2.79 14.97
N ASP A 35 -14.57 -1.88 15.14
CA ASP A 35 -13.16 -2.21 15.34
C ASP A 35 -12.97 -3.09 16.57
N ILE A 36 -12.07 -4.07 16.48
CA ILE A 36 -11.58 -4.79 17.66
C ILE A 36 -10.68 -3.85 18.47
N PRO A 37 -10.72 -3.87 19.81
CA PRO A 37 -9.81 -3.08 20.62
C PRO A 37 -8.35 -3.27 20.20
N PHE A 38 -7.64 -2.17 20.01
CA PHE A 38 -6.23 -2.09 19.56
C PHE A 38 -5.94 -2.57 18.12
N GLU A 39 -6.93 -3.02 17.34
CA GLU A 39 -6.74 -3.52 15.97
C GLU A 39 -5.95 -2.55 15.11
N SER A 40 -6.45 -1.34 14.91
CA SER A 40 -5.82 -0.33 14.08
C SER A 40 -4.46 0.16 14.63
N TYR A 41 -4.26 0.13 15.96
CA TYR A 41 -2.98 0.45 16.57
C TYR A 41 -1.92 -0.61 16.28
N LEU A 42 -2.27 -1.88 16.51
CA LEU A 42 -1.34 -3.00 16.30
C LEU A 42 -1.02 -3.19 14.82
N ALA A 43 -2.02 -3.07 13.94
CA ALA A 43 -1.83 -3.14 12.50
C ALA A 43 -0.87 -2.05 12.00
N ARG A 44 -1.09 -0.78 12.39
CA ARG A 44 -0.20 0.33 12.03
C ARG A 44 1.21 0.13 12.57
N LYS A 45 1.33 -0.27 13.84
CA LYS A 45 2.66 -0.52 14.44
C LYS A 45 3.43 -1.60 13.70
N ALA A 46 2.76 -2.70 13.35
CA ALA A 46 3.37 -3.78 12.57
C ALA A 46 3.78 -3.31 11.15
N GLN A 47 2.94 -2.51 10.51
CA GLN A 47 3.24 -1.91 9.21
C GLN A 47 4.48 -1.02 9.27
N HIS A 48 4.55 -0.06 10.18
CA HIS A 48 5.71 0.83 10.33
C HIS A 48 7.00 0.05 10.56
N VAL A 49 7.02 -0.87 11.53
CA VAL A 49 8.23 -1.68 11.81
C VAL A 49 8.68 -2.48 10.58
N ARG A 50 7.72 -3.01 9.83
CA ARG A 50 8.04 -3.78 8.62
C ARG A 50 8.56 -2.89 7.49
N ILE A 51 7.94 -1.75 7.25
CA ILE A 51 8.32 -0.79 6.22
C ILE A 51 9.70 -0.21 6.53
N ASP A 52 9.93 0.29 7.74
CA ASP A 52 11.20 0.88 8.17
C ASP A 52 12.39 -0.06 7.97
N ARG A 53 12.16 -1.37 8.19
CA ARG A 53 13.17 -2.40 8.00
C ARG A 53 13.47 -2.69 6.53
N ASP A 54 12.44 -2.73 5.68
CA ASP A 54 12.53 -3.33 4.35
C ASP A 54 12.48 -2.28 3.22
N MET A 55 12.15 -1.01 3.49
CA MET A 55 12.06 0.02 2.46
C MET A 55 13.43 0.36 1.86
N PRO A 56 13.52 0.55 0.54
CA PRO A 56 14.73 1.06 -0.08
C PRO A 56 15.10 2.45 0.44
N LYS A 57 16.37 2.68 0.74
CA LYS A 57 16.84 3.97 1.30
C LYS A 57 17.13 5.03 0.24
N THR A 58 17.28 4.63 -1.03
CA THR A 58 17.59 5.54 -2.15
C THR A 58 16.74 5.19 -3.36
N ALA A 59 16.23 6.22 -4.03
CA ALA A 59 15.56 6.06 -5.32
C ALA A 59 16.60 5.91 -6.45
N PRO A 60 16.43 4.93 -7.35
CA PRO A 60 17.35 4.74 -8.48
C PRO A 60 17.14 5.75 -9.61
N ILE A 61 16.08 6.54 -9.56
CA ILE A 61 15.75 7.58 -10.55
C ILE A 61 15.66 8.96 -9.89
N GLN A 62 15.88 10.01 -10.68
CA GLN A 62 15.87 11.38 -10.17
C GLN A 62 14.45 11.97 -10.12
N PRO A 63 14.17 12.88 -9.17
CA PRO A 63 12.89 13.60 -9.04
C PRO A 63 12.80 14.72 -10.12
N THR A 64 12.62 14.33 -11.37
CA THR A 64 12.47 15.25 -12.51
C THR A 64 11.00 15.46 -12.86
N GLU A 65 10.69 16.59 -13.51
CA GLU A 65 9.33 16.87 -13.99
C GLU A 65 8.80 15.77 -14.91
N ALA A 66 9.64 15.20 -15.77
CA ALA A 66 9.25 14.08 -16.65
C ALA A 66 8.83 12.85 -15.84
N ASN A 67 9.56 12.51 -14.77
CA ASN A 67 9.21 11.40 -13.89
C ASN A 67 7.94 11.68 -13.08
N TYR A 68 7.73 12.93 -12.65
CA TYR A 68 6.47 13.31 -12.00
C TYR A 68 5.26 13.24 -12.94
N LEU A 69 5.40 13.68 -14.20
CA LEU A 69 4.33 13.59 -15.20
C LEU A 69 3.95 12.12 -15.48
N ALA A 70 4.97 11.26 -15.68
CA ALA A 70 4.74 9.83 -15.84
C ALA A 70 4.07 9.21 -14.60
N GLY A 71 4.55 9.57 -13.40
CA GLY A 71 3.94 9.15 -12.14
C GLY A 71 2.48 9.62 -11.99
N ALA A 72 2.16 10.83 -12.43
CA ALA A 72 0.80 11.37 -12.39
C ALA A 72 -0.17 10.59 -13.27
N GLU A 73 0.25 10.19 -14.47
CA GLU A 73 -0.57 9.35 -15.34
C GLU A 73 -0.82 7.96 -14.73
N LEU A 74 0.23 7.32 -14.20
CA LEU A 74 0.12 6.04 -13.50
C LEU A 74 -0.76 6.14 -12.25
N TYR A 75 -0.64 7.22 -11.49
CA TYR A 75 -1.45 7.46 -10.31
C TYR A 75 -2.94 7.56 -10.66
N LYS A 76 -3.30 8.30 -11.71
CA LYS A 76 -4.69 8.41 -12.19
C LYS A 76 -5.26 7.05 -12.58
N GLN A 77 -4.44 6.19 -13.21
CA GLN A 77 -4.88 4.89 -13.70
C GLN A 77 -5.05 3.84 -12.57
N HIS A 78 -4.18 3.87 -11.57
CA HIS A 78 -4.07 2.77 -10.60
C HIS A 78 -4.45 3.15 -9.17
N CYS A 79 -4.31 4.41 -8.78
CA CYS A 79 -4.41 4.83 -7.38
C CYS A 79 -5.63 5.72 -7.11
N ALA A 80 -5.97 6.62 -8.05
CA ALA A 80 -6.98 7.66 -7.85
C ALA A 80 -8.37 7.12 -7.52
N VAL A 81 -8.73 5.93 -7.98
CA VAL A 81 -10.01 5.28 -7.69
C VAL A 81 -10.24 5.07 -6.19
N CYS A 82 -9.17 4.82 -5.43
CA CYS A 82 -9.23 4.65 -3.97
C CYS A 82 -8.69 5.88 -3.22
N HIS A 83 -7.58 6.45 -3.69
CA HIS A 83 -6.88 7.52 -2.98
C HIS A 83 -7.30 8.94 -3.37
N GLY A 84 -8.17 9.07 -4.38
CA GLY A 84 -8.65 10.37 -4.87
C GLY A 84 -7.61 11.12 -5.70
N LEU A 85 -8.07 12.22 -6.29
CA LEU A 85 -7.24 13.24 -6.95
C LEU A 85 -7.16 14.48 -6.07
N PRO A 86 -6.26 15.43 -6.34
CA PRO A 86 -6.27 16.73 -5.66
C PRO A 86 -7.68 17.34 -5.68
N ASP A 87 -8.13 17.86 -4.55
CA ASP A 87 -9.43 18.53 -4.36
C ASP A 87 -10.67 17.69 -4.72
N SER A 88 -10.52 16.38 -4.94
CA SER A 88 -11.65 15.51 -5.28
C SER A 88 -12.36 14.97 -4.02
N LYS A 89 -13.66 14.71 -4.15
CA LYS A 89 -14.41 13.97 -3.14
C LYS A 89 -13.98 12.49 -3.14
N LYS A 90 -14.12 11.84 -1.98
CA LYS A 90 -13.91 10.39 -1.87
C LYS A 90 -14.87 9.65 -2.78
N THR A 91 -14.36 8.63 -3.46
CA THR A 91 -15.17 7.74 -4.30
C THR A 91 -16.07 6.83 -3.45
N ALA A 92 -17.11 6.26 -4.05
CA ALA A 92 -17.95 5.26 -3.39
C ALA A 92 -17.13 4.03 -2.97
N ILE A 93 -16.15 3.63 -3.77
CA ILE A 93 -15.22 2.54 -3.45
C ILE A 93 -14.45 2.88 -2.18
N ALA A 94 -13.81 4.06 -2.13
CA ALA A 94 -13.02 4.49 -0.97
C ALA A 94 -13.84 4.58 0.32
N THR A 95 -15.12 4.98 0.22
CA THR A 95 -16.00 5.08 1.40
C THR A 95 -16.48 3.74 1.92
N GLY A 96 -16.55 2.72 1.06
CA GLY A 96 -16.95 1.36 1.43
C GLY A 96 -15.80 0.45 1.88
N MET A 97 -14.55 0.93 1.86
CA MET A 97 -13.39 0.13 2.26
C MET A 97 -13.10 0.22 3.76
N TYR A 98 -12.60 -0.88 4.31
CA TYR A 98 -11.99 -0.94 5.64
C TYR A 98 -10.63 -1.67 5.56
N PRO A 99 -9.55 -1.08 6.12
CA PRO A 99 -9.44 0.34 6.52
C PRO A 99 -9.66 1.28 5.34
N ARG A 100 -10.14 2.49 5.62
CA ARG A 100 -10.36 3.49 4.56
C ARG A 100 -9.05 3.98 3.98
N PRO A 101 -8.91 4.04 2.63
CA PRO A 101 -7.71 4.57 2.00
C PRO A 101 -7.55 6.07 2.34
N PRO A 102 -6.32 6.52 2.66
CA PRO A 102 -6.04 7.94 2.87
C PRO A 102 -6.14 8.71 1.55
N GLN A 103 -6.52 9.99 1.63
CA GLN A 103 -6.45 10.91 0.48
C GLN A 103 -5.02 11.43 0.38
N LEU A 104 -4.27 11.03 -0.65
CA LEU A 104 -2.82 11.25 -0.71
C LEU A 104 -2.39 12.66 -1.10
N PHE A 105 -3.31 13.50 -1.58
CA PHE A 105 -3.05 14.90 -1.93
C PHE A 105 -3.73 15.89 -0.98
N MET A 106 -4.29 15.44 0.14
CA MET A 106 -5.00 16.28 1.09
C MET A 106 -4.42 16.13 2.50
N GLY A 107 -4.19 17.25 3.15
CA GLY A 107 -3.68 17.30 4.53
C GLY A 107 -2.21 16.94 4.65
N LYS A 108 -1.82 16.43 5.83
CA LYS A 108 -0.51 15.81 6.05
C LYS A 108 -0.57 14.41 5.44
N GLY A 109 -0.18 14.30 4.19
CA GLY A 109 -0.20 13.04 3.46
C GLY A 109 1.18 12.44 3.33
N VAL A 110 1.38 11.75 2.22
CA VAL A 110 2.64 11.07 1.87
C VAL A 110 3.84 11.99 1.66
N THR A 111 3.68 13.32 1.67
CA THR A 111 4.81 14.26 1.63
C THR A 111 5.74 14.15 2.82
N ASP A 112 5.27 13.58 3.93
CA ASP A 112 6.09 13.30 5.11
C ASP A 112 6.81 11.93 5.00
N ASP A 113 6.40 11.09 4.04
CA ASP A 113 6.98 9.76 3.82
C ASP A 113 8.24 9.88 2.94
N GLU A 114 9.27 9.11 3.29
CA GLU A 114 10.42 8.92 2.39
C GLU A 114 9.96 8.26 1.07
N PRO A 115 10.57 8.60 -0.08
CA PRO A 115 10.20 7.97 -1.36
C PRO A 115 10.25 6.44 -1.31
N GLY A 116 11.20 5.86 -0.57
CA GLY A 116 11.33 4.42 -0.38
C GLY A 116 10.17 3.79 0.39
N GLU A 117 9.56 4.52 1.32
CA GLU A 117 8.37 4.09 2.03
C GLU A 117 7.17 3.99 1.08
N SER A 118 6.93 5.04 0.29
CA SER A 118 5.89 5.04 -0.74
C SER A 118 6.12 3.94 -1.78
N TYR A 119 7.37 3.75 -2.22
CA TYR A 119 7.73 2.65 -3.13
C TYR A 119 7.42 1.28 -2.52
N TRP A 120 7.80 1.04 -1.25
CA TRP A 120 7.53 -0.22 -0.57
C TRP A 120 6.03 -0.52 -0.50
N LYS A 121 5.22 0.51 -0.18
CA LYS A 121 3.75 0.42 -0.12
C LYS A 121 3.16 0.06 -1.49
N ILE A 122 3.64 0.69 -2.57
CA ILE A 122 3.19 0.42 -3.95
C ILE A 122 3.61 -0.99 -4.38
N PHE A 123 4.85 -1.38 -4.12
CA PHE A 123 5.39 -2.67 -4.52
C PHE A 123 4.65 -3.84 -3.86
N ASN A 124 4.44 -3.78 -2.54
CA ASN A 124 3.93 -4.89 -1.73
C ASN A 124 2.42 -4.86 -1.53
N GLY A 125 1.78 -3.68 -1.51
CA GLY A 125 0.43 -3.52 -1.00
C GLY A 125 0.31 -3.86 0.49
N PHE A 126 -0.91 -3.98 0.98
CA PHE A 126 -1.19 -4.35 2.37
C PHE A 126 -2.16 -5.53 2.46
N ARG A 127 -1.72 -6.58 3.14
CA ARG A 127 -2.53 -7.78 3.37
C ARG A 127 -3.81 -7.43 4.15
N LEU A 128 -4.93 -8.07 3.79
CA LEU A 128 -6.25 -7.87 4.38
C LEU A 128 -6.79 -6.44 4.27
N THR A 129 -6.31 -5.70 3.27
CA THR A 129 -6.86 -4.41 2.86
C THR A 129 -7.19 -4.42 1.38
N GLY A 130 -7.84 -3.36 0.90
CA GLY A 130 -8.10 -3.20 -0.53
C GLY A 130 -6.90 -2.68 -1.35
N MET A 131 -5.74 -2.40 -0.74
CA MET A 131 -4.57 -1.92 -1.46
C MET A 131 -3.75 -3.08 -2.02
N PRO A 132 -3.75 -3.30 -3.35
CA PRO A 132 -2.96 -4.37 -3.96
C PRO A 132 -1.47 -4.01 -4.01
N GLY A 133 -0.60 -5.02 -4.14
CA GLY A 133 0.78 -4.82 -4.53
C GLY A 133 0.91 -4.81 -6.06
N PHE A 134 1.70 -3.89 -6.59
CA PHE A 134 1.84 -3.65 -8.03
C PHE A 134 3.07 -4.32 -8.65
N SER A 135 3.87 -5.04 -7.88
CA SER A 135 5.12 -5.69 -8.34
C SER A 135 4.95 -6.66 -9.53
N LYS A 136 3.73 -7.14 -9.78
CA LYS A 136 3.42 -8.05 -10.90
C LYS A 136 2.85 -7.33 -12.13
N SER A 137 2.41 -6.10 -12.00
CA SER A 137 1.72 -5.34 -13.05
C SER A 137 2.46 -4.10 -13.52
N LEU A 138 3.36 -3.56 -12.69
CA LEU A 138 4.17 -2.39 -12.99
C LEU A 138 5.65 -2.72 -12.85
N ASN A 139 6.48 -2.09 -13.71
CA ASN A 139 7.93 -2.20 -13.57
C ASN A 139 8.47 -1.28 -12.46
N GLU A 140 9.72 -1.49 -12.09
CA GLU A 140 10.37 -0.77 -11.01
C GLU A 140 10.37 0.75 -11.23
N THR A 141 10.69 1.20 -12.44
CA THR A 141 10.71 2.63 -12.79
C THR A 141 9.34 3.27 -12.61
N GLN A 142 8.27 2.62 -13.05
CA GLN A 142 6.89 3.10 -12.91
C GLN A 142 6.49 3.25 -11.44
N MET A 143 6.85 2.29 -10.60
CA MET A 143 6.56 2.37 -9.16
C MET A 143 7.35 3.50 -8.49
N TRP A 144 8.62 3.70 -8.88
CA TRP A 144 9.42 4.82 -8.39
C TRP A 144 8.91 6.19 -8.87
N GLN A 145 8.39 6.31 -10.09
CA GLN A 145 7.77 7.53 -10.60
C GLN A 145 6.56 7.95 -9.73
N MET A 146 5.71 6.99 -9.37
CA MET A 146 4.60 7.27 -8.44
C MET A 146 5.11 7.59 -7.03
N ALA A 147 6.09 6.87 -6.51
CA ALA A 147 6.65 7.13 -5.19
C ALA A 147 7.28 8.53 -5.08
N LEU A 148 8.04 8.95 -6.09
CA LEU A 148 8.61 10.30 -6.15
C LEU A 148 7.55 11.39 -6.30
N LEU A 149 6.51 11.15 -7.11
CA LEU A 149 5.36 12.07 -7.22
C LEU A 149 4.73 12.32 -5.85
N LEU A 150 4.44 11.25 -5.11
CA LEU A 150 3.77 11.32 -3.80
C LEU A 150 4.66 11.98 -2.74
N ALA A 151 5.93 11.60 -2.67
CA ALA A 151 6.88 12.21 -1.73
C ALA A 151 7.15 13.71 -1.98
N ASN A 152 6.75 14.23 -3.13
CA ASN A 152 6.89 15.64 -3.50
C ASN A 152 5.54 16.33 -3.78
N ALA A 153 4.44 15.77 -3.30
CA ALA A 153 3.08 16.23 -3.63
C ALA A 153 2.83 17.71 -3.29
N ASP A 154 3.49 18.24 -2.26
CA ASP A 154 3.45 19.65 -1.84
C ASP A 154 4.26 20.58 -2.76
N LYS A 155 5.26 20.08 -3.48
CA LYS A 155 6.26 20.85 -4.26
C LYS A 155 6.17 20.62 -5.77
N LEU A 156 5.13 19.94 -6.24
CA LEU A 156 4.99 19.61 -7.65
C LEU A 156 4.92 20.86 -8.54
N PRO A 157 5.56 20.83 -9.73
CA PRO A 157 5.42 21.85 -10.75
C PRO A 157 3.96 22.05 -11.17
N ALA A 158 3.62 23.26 -11.64
CA ALA A 158 2.26 23.58 -12.08
C ALA A 158 1.76 22.66 -13.21
N SER A 159 2.64 22.27 -14.13
CA SER A 159 2.37 21.32 -15.20
C SER A 159 1.91 19.95 -14.68
N VAL A 160 2.58 19.43 -13.63
CA VAL A 160 2.26 18.15 -13.00
C VAL A 160 0.92 18.24 -12.24
N LYS A 161 0.70 19.34 -11.51
CA LYS A 161 -0.59 19.59 -10.84
C LYS A 161 -1.75 19.65 -11.84
N ALA A 162 -1.55 20.31 -12.98
CA ALA A 162 -2.53 20.35 -14.06
C ALA A 162 -2.77 18.94 -14.65
N ALA A 163 -1.72 18.15 -14.86
CA ALA A 163 -1.83 16.79 -15.37
C ALA A 163 -2.61 15.85 -14.43
N LEU A 164 -2.48 16.03 -13.10
CA LEU A 164 -3.23 15.23 -12.11
C LEU A 164 -4.73 15.46 -12.18
N VAL A 165 -5.20 16.69 -12.49
CA VAL A 165 -6.62 17.01 -12.57
C VAL A 165 -7.20 16.88 -13.97
N ALA A 166 -6.34 16.78 -15.01
CA ALA A 166 -6.77 16.57 -16.38
C ALA A 166 -7.41 15.19 -16.56
N PRO A 167 -8.39 15.01 -17.43
CA PRO A 167 -8.91 13.70 -17.79
C PRO A 167 -7.77 12.76 -18.21
N PRO A 168 -7.86 11.44 -17.94
CA PRO A 168 -6.84 10.50 -18.38
C PRO A 168 -6.71 10.55 -19.91
N THR A 169 -5.48 10.71 -20.40
CA THR A 169 -5.17 10.64 -21.81
C THR A 169 -5.31 9.20 -22.30
N ALA A 170 -6.14 8.95 -23.30
CA ALA A 170 -6.46 7.62 -23.83
C ALA A 170 -5.26 6.87 -24.46
N THR A 171 -4.06 7.43 -24.43
CA THR A 171 -2.88 6.95 -25.15
C THR A 171 -1.99 5.98 -24.36
N ALA A 172 -2.24 5.72 -23.09
CA ALA A 172 -1.35 4.90 -22.26
C ALA A 172 -1.75 3.40 -22.17
N SER A 173 -2.84 2.97 -22.83
CA SER A 173 -3.31 1.58 -22.74
C SER A 173 -2.70 0.62 -23.79
N ALA A 174 -1.77 1.06 -24.63
CA ALA A 174 -1.28 0.27 -25.77
C ALA A 174 0.24 0.24 -25.94
N ALA A 175 1.00 0.09 -24.85
CA ALA A 175 2.41 -0.25 -24.95
C ALA A 175 2.83 -1.18 -23.82
N SER A 176 2.39 -2.43 -23.90
CA SER A 176 3.14 -3.54 -23.31
C SER A 176 4.19 -3.93 -24.35
N PRO A 177 5.46 -3.59 -24.21
CA PRO A 177 6.49 -4.21 -25.03
C PRO A 177 6.62 -5.65 -24.55
N ALA A 178 6.34 -6.58 -25.46
CA ALA A 178 6.67 -7.98 -25.27
C ALA A 178 8.11 -8.07 -24.76
N ALA A 179 8.27 -8.65 -23.59
CA ALA A 179 9.55 -8.89 -22.97
C ALA A 179 10.34 -9.86 -23.82
N SER A 180 11.35 -9.37 -24.52
CA SER A 180 12.51 -10.17 -24.86
C SER A 180 13.35 -10.31 -23.60
N ALA A 181 13.28 -11.47 -22.98
CA ALA A 181 14.08 -11.84 -21.82
C ALA A 181 15.56 -11.95 -22.20
N PRO A 182 16.47 -11.34 -21.49
CA PRO A 182 17.80 -11.90 -21.32
C PRO A 182 17.82 -12.82 -20.10
N ALA A 183 18.50 -13.94 -20.28
CA ALA A 183 18.65 -15.03 -19.33
C ALA A 183 19.14 -14.53 -17.95
N ALA A 184 18.54 -15.14 -16.92
CA ALA A 184 18.89 -14.95 -15.52
C ALA A 184 20.32 -15.42 -15.22
N PRO A 185 20.98 -14.82 -14.24
CA PRO A 185 21.85 -15.55 -13.34
C PRO A 185 21.11 -15.90 -12.03
N ALA A 186 21.51 -17.04 -11.53
CA ALA A 186 20.92 -17.85 -10.50
C ALA A 186 20.86 -17.22 -9.10
N THR A 187 19.84 -17.63 -8.35
CA THR A 187 19.86 -17.97 -6.93
C THR A 187 20.04 -16.86 -5.91
N ALA A 188 18.91 -16.38 -5.41
CA ALA A 188 18.81 -15.99 -4.01
C ALA A 188 17.63 -16.76 -3.39
N ALA A 189 17.93 -17.54 -2.36
CA ALA A 189 17.04 -18.45 -1.68
C ALA A 189 15.83 -17.73 -1.07
N GLN A 190 14.63 -18.24 -1.38
CA GLN A 190 13.43 -17.92 -0.62
C GLN A 190 13.50 -18.60 0.75
N PRO A 191 13.19 -17.93 1.84
CA PRO A 191 12.96 -18.60 3.12
C PRO A 191 11.64 -19.39 3.08
N PRO A 192 11.51 -20.49 3.84
CA PRO A 192 10.35 -21.38 3.80
C PRO A 192 9.09 -20.71 4.37
N ARG A 193 7.95 -21.18 3.86
CA ARG A 193 6.59 -20.76 4.24
C ARG A 193 6.26 -21.14 5.67
#